data_0b112315cb94d269cd69713adee4e74a
#
_entry.id   0b112315cb94d269cd69713adee4e74a
#
_cell.length_a   1.000
_cell.length_b   1.000
_cell.length_c   1.000
_cell.angle_alpha   90.00
_cell.angle_beta   90.00
_cell.angle_gamma   90.00
#
_symmetry.space_group_name_H-M   'P 1'
#
loop_
_entity.id
_entity.type
_entity.pdbx_description
1 polymer ?
#
loop_
_entity_poly.entity_id
_entity_poly.type
_entity_poly.pdbx_seq_one_letter_code
_entity_poly.pdbx_strand_id
1 'polypeptide(L)'
;MRIDRSFISNQNTYEENDPRCIVVHNTDNFRAGADARTHAEAQHNGELSNMSAHYYVDDGETAYQAAPHSRGCWHVGVNYGGANLFGRYGNRSSIGVEMCVQSGYDLSLIHI
;
A
#
# COMPACT_ATOMS: atom_id res chain seq x y z
N MET A 1 1.99 -16.56 -5.98
CA MET A 1 1.69 -15.58 -4.92
C MET A 1 0.20 -15.68 -4.56
N ARG A 2 -0.11 -15.64 -3.28
CA ARG A 2 -1.47 -15.62 -2.78
C ARG A 2 -1.85 -14.19 -2.39
N ILE A 3 -3.10 -13.82 -2.61
CA ILE A 3 -3.62 -12.53 -2.14
C ILE A 3 -4.59 -12.80 -0.98
N ASP A 4 -4.29 -12.25 0.18
CA ASP A 4 -5.15 -12.30 1.36
C ASP A 4 -6.00 -11.03 1.39
N ARG A 5 -7.32 -11.19 1.37
CA ARG A 5 -8.28 -10.08 1.35
C ARG A 5 -9.00 -9.90 2.69
N SER A 6 -8.55 -10.57 3.74
CA SER A 6 -9.23 -10.53 5.04
C SER A 6 -9.12 -9.17 5.74
N PHE A 7 -8.14 -8.34 5.34
CA PHE A 7 -7.93 -7.02 5.93
C PHE A 7 -8.50 -5.86 5.12
N ILE A 8 -9.22 -6.14 4.03
CA ILE A 8 -9.82 -5.06 3.24
C ILE A 8 -10.79 -4.26 4.12
N SER A 9 -10.63 -2.94 4.09
CA SER A 9 -11.51 -2.01 4.76
C SER A 9 -11.50 -0.66 4.06
N ASN A 10 -12.37 0.24 4.50
CA ASN A 10 -12.38 1.62 4.02
C ASN A 10 -11.57 2.56 4.93
N GLN A 11 -10.84 2.02 5.89
CA GLN A 11 -10.06 2.81 6.82
C GLN A 11 -9.03 3.66 6.09
N ASN A 12 -9.03 4.95 6.41
CA ASN A 12 -8.09 5.93 5.89
C ASN A 12 -8.03 5.97 4.36
N THR A 13 -9.21 5.88 3.71
CA THR A 13 -9.31 5.92 2.25
C THR A 13 -10.31 6.98 1.82
N TYR A 14 -10.28 7.34 0.53
CA TYR A 14 -11.26 8.24 -0.09
C TYR A 14 -12.32 7.44 -0.82
N GLU A 15 -13.46 8.07 -1.08
CA GLU A 15 -14.57 7.45 -1.79
C GLU A 15 -14.33 7.17 -3.26
N GLU A 16 -13.29 7.74 -3.87
CA GLU A 16 -13.10 7.70 -5.30
C GLU A 16 -11.69 7.27 -5.66
N ASN A 17 -11.58 6.38 -6.64
CA ASN A 17 -10.32 6.04 -7.29
C ASN A 17 -10.63 5.48 -8.68
N ASP A 18 -9.91 5.99 -9.69
CA ASP A 18 -9.93 5.48 -11.05
C ASP A 18 -8.49 5.06 -11.41
N PRO A 19 -8.09 3.83 -11.06
CA PRO A 19 -6.69 3.41 -11.20
C PRO A 19 -6.21 3.43 -12.64
N ARG A 20 -5.12 4.12 -12.88
CA ARG A 20 -4.45 4.21 -14.18
C ARG A 20 -3.02 3.67 -14.12
N CYS A 21 -2.48 3.50 -12.93
CA CYS A 21 -1.13 2.98 -12.74
C CYS A 21 -1.00 2.32 -11.38
N ILE A 22 0.08 1.58 -11.22
CA ILE A 22 0.50 1.01 -9.93
C ILE A 22 1.72 1.78 -9.48
N VAL A 23 1.73 2.23 -8.24
CA VAL A 23 2.88 2.92 -7.64
C VAL A 23 3.41 2.06 -6.52
N VAL A 24 4.68 1.73 -6.59
CA VAL A 24 5.35 0.88 -5.61
C VAL A 24 6.21 1.75 -4.71
N HIS A 25 6.01 1.59 -3.42
CA HIS A 25 6.74 2.30 -2.37
C HIS A 25 7.49 1.32 -1.49
N ASN A 26 8.47 1.84 -0.77
CA ASN A 26 9.18 1.15 0.29
C ASN A 26 8.71 1.77 1.62
N THR A 27 8.36 0.94 2.60
CA THR A 27 7.88 1.44 3.90
C THR A 27 8.94 2.21 4.68
N ASP A 28 10.21 1.99 4.36
CA ASP A 28 11.33 2.56 5.13
C ASP A 28 11.25 2.24 6.63
N ASN A 29 10.62 1.14 6.97
CA ASN A 29 10.43 0.70 8.34
C ASN A 29 11.17 -0.62 8.56
N PHE A 30 12.35 -0.52 9.15
CA PHE A 30 13.26 -1.66 9.36
C PHE A 30 13.08 -2.34 10.72
N ARG A 31 12.03 -2.03 11.45
CA ARG A 31 11.76 -2.64 12.75
C ARG A 31 11.48 -4.13 12.59
N ALA A 32 11.95 -4.93 13.53
CA ALA A 32 11.58 -6.34 13.59
C ALA A 32 10.06 -6.46 13.71
N GLY A 33 9.46 -7.35 12.91
CA GLY A 33 8.01 -7.56 12.89
C GLY A 33 7.22 -6.60 12.03
N ALA A 34 7.87 -5.62 11.38
CA ALA A 34 7.20 -4.67 10.48
C ALA A 34 6.98 -5.29 9.09
N ASP A 35 6.28 -6.41 9.05
CA ASP A 35 6.01 -7.17 7.83
C ASP A 35 4.70 -6.72 7.16
N ALA A 36 4.40 -7.36 6.02
CA ALA A 36 3.23 -6.99 5.22
C ALA A 36 1.92 -7.20 5.98
N ARG A 37 1.80 -8.32 6.68
CA ARG A 37 0.59 -8.60 7.46
C ARG A 37 0.38 -7.57 8.57
N THR A 38 1.44 -7.23 9.30
CA THR A 38 1.38 -6.26 10.40
C THR A 38 0.92 -4.89 9.89
N HIS A 39 1.45 -4.45 8.75
CA HIS A 39 1.02 -3.18 8.15
C HIS A 39 -0.44 -3.22 7.69
N ALA A 40 -0.85 -4.30 7.03
CA ALA A 40 -2.23 -4.44 6.58
C ALA A 40 -3.20 -4.46 7.75
N GLU A 41 -2.86 -5.18 8.82
CA GLU A 41 -3.66 -5.23 10.03
C GLU A 41 -3.74 -3.86 10.72
N ALA A 42 -2.64 -3.13 10.78
CA ALA A 42 -2.61 -1.78 11.35
C ALA A 42 -3.52 -0.83 10.57
N GLN A 43 -3.50 -0.88 9.24
CA GLN A 43 -4.41 -0.08 8.42
C GLN A 43 -5.87 -0.49 8.67
N HIS A 44 -6.14 -1.78 8.68
CA HIS A 44 -7.49 -2.32 8.94
C HIS A 44 -8.04 -1.82 10.28
N ASN A 45 -7.19 -1.75 11.31
CA ASN A 45 -7.57 -1.34 12.65
C ASN A 45 -7.58 0.18 12.85
N GLY A 46 -7.31 0.96 11.80
CA GLY A 46 -7.30 2.41 11.90
C GLY A 46 -6.09 3.00 12.61
N GLU A 47 -4.99 2.26 12.68
CA GLU A 47 -3.78 2.69 13.41
C GLU A 47 -2.82 3.52 12.56
N LEU A 48 -3.03 3.58 11.25
CA LEU A 48 -2.21 4.40 10.34
C LEU A 48 -2.95 5.69 10.03
N SER A 49 -2.41 6.83 10.47
CA SER A 49 -3.11 8.12 10.35
C SER A 49 -2.69 8.94 9.13
N ASN A 50 -1.47 8.76 8.64
CA ASN A 50 -0.88 9.64 7.62
C ASN A 50 -0.71 8.97 6.27
N MET A 51 -0.95 7.69 6.17
CA MET A 51 -0.77 6.95 4.93
C MET A 51 -1.72 5.77 4.86
N SER A 52 -1.99 5.33 3.65
CA SER A 52 -2.68 4.07 3.40
C SER A 52 -2.25 3.54 2.05
N ALA A 53 -2.42 2.24 1.85
CA ALA A 53 -2.08 1.58 0.60
C ALA A 53 -3.13 0.52 0.28
N HIS A 54 -3.16 0.14 -0.99
CA HIS A 54 -4.07 -0.93 -1.41
C HIS A 54 -3.48 -2.30 -1.08
N TYR A 55 -2.16 -2.44 -1.13
CA TYR A 55 -1.47 -3.72 -0.91
C TYR A 55 -0.21 -3.53 -0.07
N TYR A 56 0.06 -4.52 0.75
CA TYR A 56 1.33 -4.66 1.46
C TYR A 56 1.95 -5.99 1.06
N VAL A 57 3.21 -5.97 0.66
CA VAL A 57 3.98 -7.14 0.25
C VAL A 57 5.32 -7.18 0.98
N ASP A 58 5.88 -8.36 1.10
CA ASP A 58 7.22 -8.57 1.65
C ASP A 58 7.88 -9.75 0.92
N ASP A 59 8.89 -10.37 1.50
CA ASP A 59 9.59 -11.51 0.90
C ASP A 59 8.85 -12.85 1.07
N GLY A 60 7.65 -12.83 1.63
CA GLY A 60 6.80 -14.02 1.75
C GLY A 60 5.96 -14.26 0.50
N GLU A 61 5.12 -15.28 0.57
CA GLU A 61 4.28 -15.73 -0.55
C GLU A 61 2.92 -15.04 -0.63
N THR A 62 2.61 -14.17 0.33
CA THR A 62 1.28 -13.55 0.43
C THR A 62 1.36 -12.05 0.29
N ALA A 63 0.54 -11.50 -0.61
CA ALA A 63 0.25 -10.07 -0.66
C ALA A 63 -1.03 -9.82 0.12
N TYR A 64 -1.05 -8.80 0.95
CA TYR A 64 -2.22 -8.44 1.76
C TYR A 64 -2.90 -7.24 1.15
N GLN A 65 -4.14 -7.41 0.70
CA GLN A 65 -4.94 -6.30 0.21
C GLN A 65 -5.63 -5.63 1.38
N ALA A 66 -5.46 -4.33 1.51
CA ALA A 66 -5.97 -3.55 2.63
C ALA A 66 -7.07 -2.56 2.24
N ALA A 67 -7.27 -2.30 0.96
CA ALA A 67 -8.31 -1.39 0.48
C ALA A 67 -8.89 -1.86 -0.85
N PRO A 68 -10.18 -1.57 -1.10
CA PRO A 68 -10.77 -1.80 -2.42
C PRO A 68 -10.10 -0.92 -3.48
N HIS A 69 -9.98 -1.42 -4.71
CA HIS A 69 -9.39 -0.64 -5.80
C HIS A 69 -10.17 0.63 -6.15
N SER A 70 -11.46 0.63 -5.85
CA SER A 70 -12.35 1.78 -6.11
C SER A 70 -12.16 2.94 -5.13
N ARG A 71 -11.36 2.75 -4.10
CA ARG A 71 -11.09 3.80 -3.11
C ARG A 71 -9.66 4.30 -3.26
N GLY A 72 -9.47 5.60 -3.12
CA GLY A 72 -8.15 6.20 -3.15
C GLY A 72 -7.43 6.06 -1.81
N CYS A 73 -6.12 5.83 -1.86
CA CYS A 73 -5.28 5.73 -0.67
C CYS A 73 -4.30 6.89 -0.60
N TRP A 74 -3.86 7.19 0.62
CA TRP A 74 -2.88 8.26 0.89
C TRP A 74 -1.47 7.70 0.71
N HIS A 75 -0.90 7.78 -0.50
CA HIS A 75 0.42 7.19 -0.73
C HIS A 75 1.36 7.99 -1.63
N VAL A 76 0.87 8.96 -2.42
CA VAL A 76 1.75 9.76 -3.30
C VAL A 76 1.69 11.25 -3.02
N GLY A 77 0.96 11.67 -2.00
CA GLY A 77 0.95 13.06 -1.54
C GLY A 77 0.05 14.01 -2.31
N VAL A 78 -0.50 13.59 -3.46
CA VAL A 78 -1.44 14.39 -4.25
C VAL A 78 -2.60 13.53 -4.72
N ASN A 79 -3.77 14.13 -4.89
CA ASN A 79 -4.97 13.36 -5.24
C ASN A 79 -5.01 12.98 -6.71
N TYR A 80 -4.70 13.90 -7.61
CA TYR A 80 -4.89 13.70 -9.04
C TYR A 80 -3.62 13.85 -9.87
N GLY A 81 -2.53 14.13 -9.27
CA GLY A 81 -1.29 14.38 -9.99
C GLY A 81 -0.98 15.87 -10.04
N GLY A 82 -0.36 16.34 -11.11
CA GLY A 82 0.12 17.71 -11.23
C GLY A 82 1.63 17.73 -11.35
N ALA A 83 2.32 18.48 -10.49
CA ALA A 83 3.78 18.63 -10.57
C ALA A 83 4.56 17.53 -9.83
N ASN A 84 3.99 16.36 -9.66
CA ASN A 84 4.67 15.24 -9.01
C ASN A 84 5.40 14.35 -10.01
N LEU A 85 6.10 13.32 -9.51
CA LEU A 85 6.87 12.40 -10.33
C LEU A 85 6.03 11.66 -11.38
N PHE A 86 4.77 11.43 -11.09
CA PHE A 86 3.87 10.63 -11.93
C PHE A 86 3.04 11.50 -12.88
N GLY A 87 3.35 12.79 -12.99
CA GLY A 87 2.61 13.70 -13.85
C GLY A 87 1.17 13.88 -13.37
N ARG A 88 0.20 13.37 -14.12
CA ARG A 88 -1.22 13.55 -13.82
C ARG A 88 -1.82 12.49 -12.89
N TYR A 89 -1.02 11.56 -12.36
CA TYR A 89 -1.54 10.50 -11.51
C TYR A 89 -1.27 10.78 -10.03
N GLY A 90 -2.21 10.41 -9.18
CA GLY A 90 -2.13 10.66 -7.76
C GLY A 90 -2.90 9.63 -6.95
N ASN A 91 -3.26 9.99 -5.72
CA ASN A 91 -3.95 9.08 -4.79
C ASN A 91 -5.28 8.54 -5.33
N ARG A 92 -5.96 9.31 -6.18
CA ARG A 92 -7.28 8.93 -6.73
C ARG A 92 -7.19 8.36 -8.14
N SER A 93 -6.01 8.02 -8.61
CA SER A 93 -5.80 7.48 -9.95
C SER A 93 -4.73 6.40 -9.99
N SER A 94 -4.49 5.75 -8.86
CA SER A 94 -3.43 4.74 -8.75
C SER A 94 -3.78 3.65 -7.74
N ILE A 95 -3.05 2.55 -7.85
CA ILE A 95 -3.02 1.49 -6.84
C ILE A 95 -1.68 1.61 -6.13
N GLY A 96 -1.71 1.79 -4.82
CA GLY A 96 -0.50 1.87 -4.00
C GLY A 96 -0.09 0.49 -3.48
N VAL A 97 1.17 0.13 -3.68
CA VAL A 97 1.75 -1.11 -3.17
C VAL A 97 2.95 -0.74 -2.29
N GLU A 98 2.92 -1.14 -1.04
CA GLU A 98 4.01 -0.93 -0.11
C GLU A 98 4.84 -2.20 0.05
N MET A 99 6.14 -2.10 -0.26
CA MET A 99 7.11 -3.15 0.03
C MET A 99 7.59 -2.99 1.47
N CYS A 100 7.33 -3.99 2.29
CA CYS A 100 7.75 -3.98 3.69
C CYS A 100 9.18 -4.50 3.80
N VAL A 101 10.03 -3.71 4.44
CA VAL A 101 11.49 -3.89 4.40
C VAL A 101 12.09 -4.11 5.79
N GLN A 102 11.39 -4.79 6.66
CA GLN A 102 11.94 -5.05 7.98
C GLN A 102 13.34 -5.66 7.90
N SER A 103 14.11 -5.52 8.98
CA SER A 103 15.49 -6.00 9.04
C SER A 103 15.57 -7.50 8.72
N GLY A 104 16.48 -7.88 7.82
CA GLY A 104 16.70 -9.26 7.41
C GLY A 104 15.88 -9.72 6.22
N TYR A 105 14.98 -8.92 5.68
CA TYR A 105 14.26 -9.27 4.48
C TYR A 105 15.15 -9.16 3.23
N ASP A 106 14.97 -10.11 2.34
CA ASP A 106 15.61 -10.08 1.03
C ASP A 106 14.62 -9.50 0.03
N LEU A 107 14.84 -8.27 -0.37
CA LEU A 107 13.95 -7.55 -1.29
C LEU A 107 13.87 -8.20 -2.67
N SER A 108 14.87 -9.02 -3.05
CA SER A 108 14.83 -9.72 -4.34
C SER A 108 13.74 -10.79 -4.39
N LEU A 109 13.20 -11.20 -3.25
CA LEU A 109 12.14 -12.19 -3.16
C LEU A 109 10.72 -11.58 -3.17
N ILE A 110 10.59 -10.27 -3.21
CA ILE A 110 9.27 -9.63 -3.25
C ILE A 110 8.68 -9.76 -4.65
N HIS A 111 7.45 -10.26 -4.70
CA HIS A 111 6.70 -10.47 -5.93
C HIS A 111 5.56 -9.46 -6.02
N ILE A 112 5.63 -8.58 -6.99
CA ILE A 112 4.61 -7.53 -7.18
C ILE A 112 3.77 -7.78 -8.47
#